data_c40e9e2126b3ba575de0146892fabbb3
#
_entry.id   c40e9e2126b3ba575de0146892fabbb3
#
_cell.length_a   1.000
_cell.length_b   1.000
_cell.length_c   1.000
_cell.angle_alpha   90.00
_cell.angle_beta   90.00
_cell.angle_gamma   90.00
#
_symmetry.space_group_name_H-M   'P 1'
#
loop_
_entity.id
_entity.type
_entity.pdbx_description
1 polymer ?
#
loop_
_entity_poly.entity_id
_entity_poly.type
_entity_poly.pdbx_seq_one_letter_code
_entity_poly.pdbx_strand_id
1 'polypeptide(L)'
;MGKHLVLIGGGHAHMVTLAMLHTFIEKGHRVTVIGPSDHHYYSGMGPGMLGKTYTPAEIRFKTRHVVEKQGGTFVCDKADNILAEEKTVLLASGETVSYDVISFNAGSYVPRLDLPEDAQDVYSVKPIERLMEAQARILELVARKKITIGILGGGPSSAEVAGNIWQLTRNVRGPAPAIKIFAGNRFMSRFPDNVSSKIQKVLTQRGIEINTDGYVQSVRSGMVTLASGKTQALDFIFLAMGVVPNPIFKNAGLATGPDGGLLVNEFLQSIDRPEMFGGGDCIYFQKQPLDKVGVYAVRQNPVLYHNLMAALEGEPLQSFDPGGDYLLIFNLGGGIGVLRKRWLLTEGKIAFVIKDYIDRKFMKKFQAIE
;
A
#
# COMPACT_ATOMS: atom_id res chain seq x y z
N MET A 1 -26.41 -17.49 19.48
CA MET A 1 -26.88 -16.15 19.07
C MET A 1 -25.87 -15.60 18.11
N GLY A 2 -26.29 -15.09 16.94
CA GLY A 2 -25.35 -14.56 15.94
C GLY A 2 -24.56 -13.37 16.45
N LYS A 3 -23.26 -13.34 16.19
CA LYS A 3 -22.34 -12.27 16.58
C LYS A 3 -22.09 -11.32 15.40
N HIS A 4 -21.51 -10.16 15.66
CA HIS A 4 -21.20 -9.14 14.65
C HIS A 4 -19.69 -9.04 14.39
N LEU A 5 -19.27 -9.42 13.19
CA LEU A 5 -17.92 -9.22 12.67
C LEU A 5 -17.85 -7.87 11.94
N VAL A 6 -16.89 -7.04 12.31
CA VAL A 6 -16.57 -5.79 11.61
C VAL A 6 -15.19 -5.88 10.98
N LEU A 7 -15.08 -5.59 9.67
CA LEU A 7 -13.83 -5.54 8.94
C LEU A 7 -13.50 -4.09 8.54
N ILE A 8 -12.39 -3.57 9.00
CA ILE A 8 -11.90 -2.25 8.62
C ILE A 8 -10.93 -2.40 7.45
N GLY A 9 -11.38 -2.00 6.26
CA GLY A 9 -10.63 -2.10 5.01
C GLY A 9 -10.81 -3.44 4.28
N GLY A 10 -10.95 -3.35 2.96
CA GLY A 10 -11.07 -4.49 2.03
C GLY A 10 -9.74 -4.90 1.38
N GLY A 11 -8.61 -4.67 2.06
CA GLY A 11 -7.28 -4.92 1.50
C GLY A 11 -6.86 -6.40 1.52
N HIS A 12 -5.60 -6.64 1.13
CA HIS A 12 -5.04 -7.97 0.86
C HIS A 12 -5.19 -8.98 2.00
N ALA A 13 -5.07 -8.54 3.26
CA ALA A 13 -5.20 -9.45 4.40
C ALA A 13 -6.65 -9.90 4.67
N HIS A 14 -7.64 -9.24 4.08
CA HIS A 14 -9.05 -9.62 4.18
C HIS A 14 -9.61 -10.33 2.91
N MET A 15 -8.80 -10.50 1.84
CA MET A 15 -9.31 -11.00 0.56
C MET A 15 -9.95 -12.39 0.65
N VAL A 16 -9.41 -13.33 1.46
CA VAL A 16 -10.03 -14.65 1.66
C VAL A 16 -11.31 -14.50 2.49
N THR A 17 -11.31 -13.68 3.54
CA THR A 17 -12.49 -13.38 4.34
C THR A 17 -13.61 -12.79 3.48
N LEU A 18 -13.28 -11.86 2.59
CA LEU A 18 -14.22 -11.28 1.64
C LEU A 18 -14.72 -12.32 0.62
N ALA A 19 -13.84 -13.19 0.12
CA ALA A 19 -14.22 -14.26 -0.80
C ALA A 19 -15.16 -15.29 -0.19
N MET A 20 -15.05 -15.52 1.11
CA MET A 20 -15.78 -16.52 1.88
C MET A 20 -16.77 -15.90 2.89
N LEU A 21 -17.20 -14.65 2.65
CA LEU A 21 -18.03 -13.90 3.60
C LEU A 21 -19.37 -14.58 3.86
N HIS A 22 -19.97 -15.22 2.85
CA HIS A 22 -21.19 -16.00 2.97
C HIS A 22 -21.11 -17.06 4.08
N THR A 23 -19.95 -17.66 4.35
CA THR A 23 -19.81 -18.70 5.38
C THR A 23 -20.06 -18.17 6.79
N PHE A 24 -19.77 -16.89 7.06
CA PHE A 24 -20.11 -16.23 8.32
C PHE A 24 -21.63 -16.00 8.42
N ILE A 25 -22.24 -15.57 7.31
CA ILE A 25 -23.70 -15.32 7.24
C ILE A 25 -24.49 -16.62 7.40
N GLU A 26 -24.07 -17.71 6.77
CA GLU A 26 -24.67 -19.05 6.87
C GLU A 26 -24.64 -19.58 8.31
N LYS A 27 -23.64 -19.19 9.10
CA LYS A 27 -23.57 -19.49 10.54
C LYS A 27 -24.39 -18.54 11.41
N GLY A 28 -25.12 -17.60 10.80
CA GLY A 28 -25.99 -16.65 11.49
C GLY A 28 -25.29 -15.41 12.04
N HIS A 29 -24.03 -15.18 11.69
CA HIS A 29 -23.32 -13.95 12.06
C HIS A 29 -23.64 -12.79 11.10
N ARG A 30 -23.55 -11.56 11.60
CA ARG A 30 -23.56 -10.34 10.77
C ARG A 30 -22.14 -9.97 10.40
N VAL A 31 -21.94 -9.50 9.17
CA VAL A 31 -20.64 -8.98 8.72
C VAL A 31 -20.82 -7.58 8.15
N THR A 32 -20.08 -6.61 8.71
CA THR A 32 -19.99 -5.25 8.17
C THR A 32 -18.56 -4.97 7.73
N VAL A 33 -18.40 -4.48 6.52
CA VAL A 33 -17.11 -4.04 5.98
C VAL A 33 -17.12 -2.52 5.83
N ILE A 34 -16.17 -1.85 6.44
CA ILE A 34 -16.02 -0.39 6.39
C ILE A 34 -14.81 -0.05 5.54
N GLY A 35 -15.00 0.78 4.54
CA GLY A 35 -13.92 1.22 3.65
C GLY A 35 -14.20 2.56 3.00
N PRO A 36 -13.14 3.36 2.70
CA PRO A 36 -13.28 4.72 2.20
C PRO A 36 -13.73 4.81 0.72
N SER A 37 -13.85 3.69 0.05
CA SER A 37 -14.21 3.59 -1.37
C SER A 37 -14.88 2.25 -1.64
N ASP A 38 -15.80 2.23 -2.61
CA ASP A 38 -16.45 1.01 -3.11
C ASP A 38 -15.48 0.00 -3.72
N HIS A 39 -14.27 0.46 -4.00
CA HIS A 39 -13.21 -0.32 -4.64
C HIS A 39 -11.95 -0.37 -3.78
N HIS A 40 -11.21 -1.46 -3.91
CA HIS A 40 -9.84 -1.58 -3.41
C HIS A 40 -8.87 -1.75 -4.58
N TYR A 41 -7.78 -0.98 -4.59
CA TYR A 41 -6.77 -1.04 -5.66
C TYR A 41 -5.56 -1.86 -5.23
N TYR A 42 -5.09 -2.74 -6.12
CA TYR A 42 -3.91 -3.53 -5.89
C TYR A 42 -2.63 -2.70 -5.98
N SER A 43 -2.02 -2.43 -4.84
CA SER A 43 -0.84 -1.56 -4.75
C SER A 43 0.38 -2.08 -5.52
N GLY A 44 0.52 -3.40 -5.67
CA GLY A 44 1.61 -4.02 -6.44
C GLY A 44 1.60 -3.67 -7.93
N MET A 45 0.45 -3.30 -8.49
CA MET A 45 0.30 -2.87 -9.88
C MET A 45 0.16 -1.35 -10.04
N GLY A 46 0.09 -0.59 -8.94
CA GLY A 46 -0.07 0.87 -8.96
C GLY A 46 0.97 1.63 -9.82
N PRO A 47 2.28 1.38 -9.65
CA PRO A 47 3.29 2.01 -10.49
C PRO A 47 3.12 1.67 -11.98
N GLY A 48 2.75 0.42 -12.30
CA GLY A 48 2.45 0.01 -13.68
C GLY A 48 1.23 0.73 -14.27
N MET A 49 0.21 0.99 -13.44
CA MET A 49 -0.95 1.80 -13.82
C MET A 49 -0.52 3.26 -14.08
N LEU A 50 0.30 3.86 -13.23
CA LEU A 50 0.87 5.19 -13.47
C LEU A 50 1.56 5.26 -14.83
N GLY A 51 2.32 4.22 -15.21
CA GLY A 51 3.01 4.12 -16.50
C GLY A 51 2.11 3.68 -17.68
N LYS A 52 0.79 3.52 -17.50
CA LYS A 52 -0.16 2.99 -18.49
C LYS A 52 0.14 1.56 -18.96
N THR A 53 0.83 0.75 -18.15
CA THR A 53 0.93 -0.70 -18.39
C THR A 53 -0.38 -1.39 -18.07
N TYR A 54 -1.08 -0.91 -17.04
CA TYR A 54 -2.39 -1.40 -16.59
C TYR A 54 -3.41 -0.27 -16.59
N THR A 55 -4.65 -0.62 -16.84
CA THR A 55 -5.80 0.28 -16.63
C THR A 55 -6.24 0.24 -15.16
N PRO A 56 -6.93 1.28 -14.67
CA PRO A 56 -7.52 1.25 -13.32
C PRO A 56 -8.44 0.05 -13.09
N ALA A 57 -9.19 -0.37 -14.11
CA ALA A 57 -10.10 -1.52 -14.03
C ALA A 57 -9.37 -2.86 -13.83
N GLU A 58 -8.17 -3.03 -14.40
CA GLU A 58 -7.37 -4.25 -14.26
C GLU A 58 -6.77 -4.41 -12.86
N ILE A 59 -6.68 -3.34 -12.07
CA ILE A 59 -5.99 -3.36 -10.77
C ILE A 59 -6.92 -3.10 -9.59
N ARG A 60 -8.23 -3.08 -9.77
CA ARG A 60 -9.22 -2.84 -8.71
C ARG A 60 -10.12 -4.02 -8.45
N PHE A 61 -10.61 -4.12 -7.23
CA PHE A 61 -11.65 -5.04 -6.77
C PHE A 61 -12.89 -4.25 -6.38
N LYS A 62 -14.08 -4.76 -6.72
CA LYS A 62 -15.38 -4.16 -6.37
C LYS A 62 -15.80 -4.61 -4.96
N THR A 63 -15.14 -4.07 -3.93
CA THR A 63 -15.30 -4.50 -2.54
C THR A 63 -16.76 -4.44 -2.10
N ARG A 64 -17.45 -3.31 -2.32
CA ARG A 64 -18.89 -3.18 -1.99
C ARG A 64 -19.70 -4.30 -2.62
N HIS A 65 -19.55 -4.49 -3.93
CA HIS A 65 -20.31 -5.49 -4.66
C HIS A 65 -20.09 -6.91 -4.11
N VAL A 66 -18.84 -7.28 -3.83
CA VAL A 66 -18.50 -8.60 -3.27
C VAL A 66 -19.13 -8.80 -1.89
N VAL A 67 -19.12 -7.78 -1.05
CA VAL A 67 -19.70 -7.84 0.30
C VAL A 67 -21.21 -7.99 0.24
N GLU A 68 -21.90 -7.12 -0.50
CA GLU A 68 -23.36 -7.09 -0.58
C GLU A 68 -23.92 -8.34 -1.28
N LYS A 69 -23.26 -8.82 -2.35
CA LYS A 69 -23.61 -10.06 -3.06
C LYS A 69 -23.63 -11.29 -2.14
N GLN A 70 -22.81 -11.30 -1.09
CA GLN A 70 -22.72 -12.41 -0.13
C GLN A 70 -23.55 -12.20 1.14
N GLY A 71 -24.39 -11.16 1.20
CA GLY A 71 -25.30 -10.88 2.32
C GLY A 71 -24.66 -10.04 3.45
N GLY A 72 -23.45 -9.52 3.26
CA GLY A 72 -22.84 -8.57 4.20
C GLY A 72 -23.28 -7.12 3.96
N THR A 73 -22.93 -6.25 4.88
CA THR A 73 -23.18 -4.80 4.79
C THR A 73 -21.88 -4.08 4.46
N PHE A 74 -21.88 -3.20 3.46
CA PHE A 74 -20.75 -2.33 3.17
C PHE A 74 -21.05 -0.88 3.56
N VAL A 75 -20.18 -0.30 4.39
CA VAL A 75 -20.25 1.09 4.82
C VAL A 75 -19.12 1.86 4.13
N CYS A 76 -19.48 2.79 3.23
CA CYS A 76 -18.52 3.64 2.51
C CYS A 76 -18.12 4.82 3.39
N ASP A 77 -17.21 4.58 4.33
CA ASP A 77 -16.71 5.60 5.26
C ASP A 77 -15.32 5.22 5.78
N LYS A 78 -14.71 6.09 6.54
CA LYS A 78 -13.44 5.86 7.22
C LYS A 78 -13.67 5.60 8.70
N ALA A 79 -12.97 4.61 9.26
CA ALA A 79 -12.83 4.51 10.70
C ALA A 79 -11.95 5.66 11.19
N ASP A 80 -12.51 6.50 12.05
CA ASP A 80 -11.83 7.67 12.62
C ASP A 80 -11.25 7.36 14.00
N ASN A 81 -12.01 6.63 14.82
CA ASN A 81 -11.55 6.20 16.14
C ASN A 81 -12.12 4.83 16.52
N ILE A 82 -11.50 4.18 17.53
CA ILE A 82 -11.92 2.92 18.10
C ILE A 82 -12.23 3.15 19.57
N LEU A 83 -13.47 2.96 19.97
CA LEU A 83 -13.92 3.01 21.35
C LEU A 83 -13.87 1.57 21.91
N ALA A 84 -12.67 1.16 22.34
CA ALA A 84 -12.38 -0.25 22.62
C ALA A 84 -13.18 -0.83 23.77
N GLU A 85 -13.41 -0.04 24.84
CA GLU A 85 -14.21 -0.47 26.00
C GLU A 85 -15.68 -0.68 25.62
N GLU A 86 -16.19 0.14 24.68
CA GLU A 86 -17.58 0.10 24.21
C GLU A 86 -17.76 -0.88 23.04
N LYS A 87 -16.67 -1.50 22.57
CA LYS A 87 -16.64 -2.34 21.36
C LYS A 87 -17.31 -1.67 20.17
N THR A 88 -16.92 -0.43 19.89
CA THR A 88 -17.54 0.42 18.87
C THR A 88 -16.47 1.13 18.04
N VAL A 89 -16.72 1.25 16.74
CA VAL A 89 -15.92 2.07 15.82
C VAL A 89 -16.68 3.36 15.57
N LEU A 90 -16.02 4.50 15.76
CA LEU A 90 -16.50 5.80 15.34
C LEU A 90 -16.04 6.06 13.89
N LEU A 91 -16.97 6.43 13.04
CA LEU A 91 -16.74 6.76 11.63
C LEU A 91 -16.49 8.27 11.45
N ALA A 92 -15.86 8.63 10.33
CA ALA A 92 -15.62 10.04 10.00
C ALA A 92 -16.92 10.85 9.81
N SER A 93 -18.03 10.20 9.44
CA SER A 93 -19.38 10.78 9.40
C SER A 93 -19.96 11.14 10.78
N GLY A 94 -19.36 10.60 11.87
CA GLY A 94 -19.91 10.66 13.23
C GLY A 94 -20.80 9.47 13.60
N GLU A 95 -21.11 8.59 12.65
CA GLU A 95 -21.85 7.36 12.95
C GLU A 95 -20.97 6.36 13.71
N THR A 96 -21.60 5.40 14.39
CA THR A 96 -20.92 4.36 15.15
C THR A 96 -21.36 2.97 14.71
N VAL A 97 -20.41 2.01 14.74
CA VAL A 97 -20.65 0.60 14.40
C VAL A 97 -20.13 -0.27 15.55
N SER A 98 -21.03 -0.97 16.25
CA SER A 98 -20.67 -1.92 17.30
C SER A 98 -20.18 -3.25 16.72
N TYR A 99 -19.31 -3.96 17.45
CA TYR A 99 -18.78 -5.27 17.04
C TYR A 99 -18.67 -6.24 18.21
N ASP A 100 -18.73 -7.53 17.91
CA ASP A 100 -18.30 -8.60 18.82
C ASP A 100 -16.85 -9.01 18.52
N VAL A 101 -16.49 -9.04 17.23
CA VAL A 101 -15.13 -9.28 16.73
C VAL A 101 -14.82 -8.23 15.64
N ILE A 102 -13.61 -7.67 15.69
CA ILE A 102 -13.18 -6.69 14.69
C ILE A 102 -11.81 -7.07 14.11
N SER A 103 -11.62 -6.82 12.80
CA SER A 103 -10.34 -7.04 12.15
C SER A 103 -9.93 -5.83 11.32
N PHE A 104 -8.64 -5.49 11.38
CA PHE A 104 -8.06 -4.33 10.73
C PHE A 104 -7.17 -4.74 9.56
N ASN A 105 -7.48 -4.22 8.37
CA ASN A 105 -6.59 -4.15 7.22
C ASN A 105 -6.61 -2.70 6.69
N ALA A 106 -6.39 -1.76 7.61
CA ALA A 106 -6.43 -0.32 7.37
C ALA A 106 -5.22 0.20 6.55
N GLY A 107 -4.28 -0.70 6.21
CA GLY A 107 -3.12 -0.38 5.40
C GLY A 107 -2.12 0.56 6.08
N SER A 108 -1.45 1.35 5.25
CA SER A 108 -0.42 2.31 5.65
C SER A 108 -0.54 3.58 4.81
N TYR A 109 0.01 4.68 5.31
CA TYR A 109 0.07 5.95 4.58
C TYR A 109 1.52 6.46 4.48
N VAL A 110 1.76 7.35 3.55
CA VAL A 110 3.04 8.07 3.45
C VAL A 110 2.98 9.24 4.43
N PRO A 111 3.91 9.36 5.39
CA PRO A 111 3.97 10.51 6.28
C PRO A 111 3.99 11.81 5.48
N ARG A 112 3.17 12.77 5.87
CA ARG A 112 3.21 14.10 5.27
C ARG A 112 4.43 14.85 5.81
N LEU A 113 5.18 15.48 4.89
CA LEU A 113 6.01 16.61 5.24
C LEU A 113 5.10 17.78 5.64
N ASP A 114 5.60 18.69 6.44
CA ASP A 114 4.93 19.99 6.65
C ASP A 114 4.90 20.73 5.31
N LEU A 115 3.83 20.47 4.56
CA LEU A 115 3.58 21.11 3.28
C LEU A 115 2.75 22.36 3.54
N PRO A 116 3.05 23.48 2.86
CA PRO A 116 2.13 24.62 2.83
C PRO A 116 0.75 24.20 2.32
N GLU A 117 -0.31 24.82 2.81
CA GLU A 117 -1.68 24.54 2.37
C GLU A 117 -1.89 24.79 0.87
N ASP A 118 -1.08 25.67 0.27
CA ASP A 118 -1.08 26.04 -1.14
C ASP A 118 -0.15 25.17 -2.01
N ALA A 119 0.46 24.12 -1.46
CA ALA A 119 1.36 23.24 -2.20
C ALA A 119 0.61 22.53 -3.34
N GLN A 120 0.81 23.02 -4.57
CA GLN A 120 0.27 22.43 -5.78
C GLN A 120 1.18 21.32 -6.32
N ASP A 121 0.57 20.39 -7.06
CA ASP A 121 1.30 19.31 -7.78
C ASP A 121 2.19 18.43 -6.87
N VAL A 122 1.73 18.19 -5.61
CA VAL A 122 2.35 17.27 -4.66
C VAL A 122 1.44 16.06 -4.42
N TYR A 123 1.94 14.88 -4.75
CA TYR A 123 1.18 13.62 -4.69
C TYR A 123 1.92 12.58 -3.87
N SER A 124 1.20 11.85 -3.02
CA SER A 124 1.73 10.67 -2.34
C SER A 124 1.57 9.42 -3.22
N VAL A 125 2.45 8.43 -3.04
CA VAL A 125 2.32 7.14 -3.75
C VAL A 125 1.21 6.25 -3.17
N LYS A 126 0.62 6.64 -2.04
CA LYS A 126 -0.57 6.01 -1.42
C LYS A 126 -1.54 7.10 -0.95
N PRO A 127 -2.85 6.87 -1.05
CA PRO A 127 -3.52 5.71 -1.68
C PRO A 127 -3.27 5.65 -3.20
N ILE A 128 -3.55 4.48 -3.80
CA ILE A 128 -3.23 4.24 -5.23
C ILE A 128 -4.01 5.15 -6.18
N GLU A 129 -5.17 5.62 -5.79
CA GLU A 129 -5.99 6.60 -6.52
C GLU A 129 -5.22 7.88 -6.83
N ARG A 130 -4.32 8.29 -5.92
CA ARG A 130 -3.45 9.47 -6.13
C ARG A 130 -2.52 9.32 -7.33
N LEU A 131 -2.15 8.07 -7.69
CA LEU A 131 -1.35 7.81 -8.89
C LEU A 131 -2.14 8.04 -10.19
N MET A 132 -3.47 7.85 -10.19
CA MET A 132 -4.33 8.17 -11.34
C MET A 132 -4.43 9.69 -11.54
N GLU A 133 -4.66 10.42 -10.45
CA GLU A 133 -4.67 11.89 -10.47
C GLU A 133 -3.34 12.44 -10.97
N ALA A 134 -2.24 11.93 -10.40
CA ALA A 134 -0.88 12.29 -10.78
C ALA A 134 -0.59 11.98 -12.27
N GLN A 135 -1.04 10.83 -12.79
CA GLN A 135 -0.88 10.47 -14.20
C GLN A 135 -1.53 11.52 -15.13
N ALA A 136 -2.78 11.88 -14.85
CA ALA A 136 -3.50 12.88 -15.64
C ALA A 136 -2.79 14.24 -15.58
N ARG A 137 -2.37 14.65 -14.37
CA ARG A 137 -1.71 15.94 -14.17
C ARG A 137 -0.33 16.02 -14.81
N ILE A 138 0.48 14.96 -14.74
CA ILE A 138 1.77 14.90 -15.43
C ILE A 138 1.58 15.07 -16.94
N LEU A 139 0.63 14.35 -17.54
CA LEU A 139 0.35 14.43 -18.97
C LEU A 139 -0.09 15.84 -19.40
N GLU A 140 -0.89 16.51 -18.58
CA GLU A 140 -1.29 17.91 -18.82
C GLU A 140 -0.07 18.84 -18.80
N LEU A 141 0.80 18.71 -17.80
CA LEU A 141 1.96 19.58 -17.63
C LEU A 141 3.00 19.39 -18.75
N VAL A 142 3.36 18.13 -19.09
CA VAL A 142 4.35 17.84 -20.13
C VAL A 142 3.88 18.24 -21.53
N ALA A 143 2.57 18.32 -21.76
CA ALA A 143 2.02 18.81 -23.01
C ALA A 143 2.23 20.34 -23.21
N ARG A 144 2.41 21.07 -22.12
CA ARG A 144 2.50 22.56 -22.14
C ARG A 144 3.92 23.07 -22.04
N LYS A 145 4.80 22.42 -21.24
CA LYS A 145 6.16 22.89 -20.97
C LYS A 145 7.09 21.76 -20.56
N LYS A 146 8.38 22.01 -20.62
CA LYS A 146 9.37 21.15 -19.96
C LYS A 146 9.23 21.29 -18.45
N ILE A 147 9.09 20.17 -17.74
CA ILE A 147 8.94 20.15 -16.27
C ILE A 147 10.06 19.32 -15.62
N THR A 148 10.29 19.61 -14.35
CA THR A 148 11.14 18.80 -13.48
C THR A 148 10.26 18.08 -12.45
N ILE A 149 10.30 16.75 -12.46
CA ILE A 149 9.55 15.89 -11.53
C ILE A 149 10.51 15.37 -10.47
N GLY A 150 10.22 15.69 -9.20
CA GLY A 150 10.96 15.19 -8.04
C GLY A 150 10.24 14.02 -7.38
N ILE A 151 10.99 12.99 -7.01
CA ILE A 151 10.49 11.85 -6.23
C ILE A 151 11.27 11.82 -4.92
N LEU A 152 10.57 12.12 -3.81
CA LEU A 152 11.18 12.21 -2.49
C LEU A 152 11.14 10.86 -1.81
N GLY A 153 12.32 10.26 -1.63
CA GLY A 153 12.54 8.94 -1.08
C GLY A 153 13.45 8.09 -1.95
N GLY A 154 14.21 7.19 -1.32
CA GLY A 154 15.21 6.35 -1.99
C GLY A 154 14.88 4.85 -2.01
N GLY A 155 13.62 4.48 -1.77
CA GLY A 155 13.18 3.09 -1.66
C GLY A 155 12.59 2.51 -2.96
N PRO A 156 12.04 1.28 -2.87
CA PRO A 156 11.40 0.57 -3.99
C PRO A 156 10.35 1.39 -4.73
N SER A 157 9.44 2.03 -4.00
CA SER A 157 8.36 2.84 -4.60
C SER A 157 8.91 3.98 -5.45
N SER A 158 10.00 4.62 -5.01
CA SER A 158 10.65 5.69 -5.77
C SER A 158 11.22 5.19 -7.09
N ALA A 159 11.87 4.01 -7.08
CA ALA A 159 12.42 3.39 -8.28
C ALA A 159 11.33 3.02 -9.29
N GLU A 160 10.25 2.40 -8.82
CA GLU A 160 9.13 1.97 -9.66
C GLU A 160 8.36 3.17 -10.22
N VAL A 161 8.09 4.19 -9.39
CA VAL A 161 7.42 5.43 -9.82
C VAL A 161 8.26 6.16 -10.87
N ALA A 162 9.56 6.34 -10.63
CA ALA A 162 10.47 7.00 -11.59
C ALA A 162 10.49 6.29 -12.95
N GLY A 163 10.66 4.97 -12.94
CA GLY A 163 10.67 4.17 -14.15
C GLY A 163 9.36 4.21 -14.93
N ASN A 164 8.23 4.26 -14.22
CA ASN A 164 6.91 4.30 -14.83
C ASN A 164 6.52 5.72 -15.29
N ILE A 165 7.00 6.79 -14.65
CA ILE A 165 6.89 8.16 -15.17
C ILE A 165 7.68 8.28 -16.49
N TRP A 166 8.91 7.75 -16.55
CA TRP A 166 9.67 7.69 -17.78
C TRP A 166 8.89 6.97 -18.88
N GLN A 167 8.27 5.82 -18.59
CA GLN A 167 7.41 5.11 -19.54
C GLN A 167 6.22 5.96 -19.97
N LEU A 168 5.53 6.61 -19.05
CA LEU A 168 4.37 7.44 -19.30
C LEU A 168 4.68 8.58 -20.29
N THR A 169 5.84 9.19 -20.13
CA THR A 169 6.17 10.45 -20.82
C THR A 169 7.01 10.29 -22.07
N ARG A 170 7.67 9.14 -22.29
CA ARG A 170 8.61 8.92 -23.42
C ARG A 170 8.01 9.06 -24.82
N ASN A 171 6.70 8.83 -24.97
CA ASN A 171 5.99 8.89 -26.23
C ASN A 171 5.02 10.08 -26.34
N VAL A 172 5.03 10.98 -25.37
CA VAL A 172 4.20 12.19 -25.39
C VAL A 172 4.84 13.21 -26.32
N ARG A 173 4.03 13.87 -27.14
CA ARG A 173 4.50 15.02 -27.94
C ARG A 173 4.85 16.17 -26.99
N GLY A 174 6.10 16.59 -27.01
CA GLY A 174 6.59 17.66 -26.14
C GLY A 174 8.00 17.36 -25.61
N PRO A 175 8.57 18.27 -24.82
CA PRO A 175 9.88 18.06 -24.21
C PRO A 175 9.80 17.02 -23.10
N ALA A 176 10.69 16.03 -23.11
CA ALA A 176 10.79 15.05 -22.05
C ALA A 176 11.05 15.73 -20.68
N PRO A 177 10.34 15.33 -19.60
CA PRO A 177 10.58 15.88 -18.28
C PRO A 177 11.95 15.46 -17.74
N ALA A 178 12.55 16.30 -16.91
CA ALA A 178 13.64 15.88 -16.05
C ALA A 178 13.07 15.11 -14.84
N ILE A 179 13.54 13.89 -14.59
CA ILE A 179 13.10 13.05 -13.47
C ILE A 179 14.24 12.92 -12.47
N LYS A 180 14.00 13.31 -11.21
CA LYS A 180 14.99 13.30 -10.14
C LYS A 180 14.46 12.55 -8.92
N ILE A 181 15.27 11.63 -8.39
CA ILE A 181 15.02 10.92 -7.13
C ILE A 181 15.88 11.54 -6.04
N PHE A 182 15.28 11.94 -4.93
CA PHE A 182 15.99 12.45 -3.75
C PHE A 182 16.05 11.32 -2.70
N ALA A 183 17.17 10.60 -2.70
CA ALA A 183 17.29 9.31 -2.01
C ALA A 183 17.88 9.39 -0.59
N GLY A 184 18.02 10.58 -0.04
CA GLY A 184 18.72 10.79 1.22
C GLY A 184 20.21 10.53 1.05
N ASN A 185 20.83 9.73 1.92
CA ASN A 185 22.26 9.44 1.86
C ASN A 185 22.60 8.23 0.99
N ARG A 186 21.62 7.37 0.67
CA ARG A 186 21.83 6.18 -0.15
C ARG A 186 20.54 5.71 -0.80
N PHE A 187 20.61 5.47 -2.10
CA PHE A 187 19.52 4.86 -2.86
C PHE A 187 19.41 3.37 -2.56
N MET A 188 18.18 2.88 -2.38
CA MET A 188 17.85 1.48 -2.06
C MET A 188 18.62 0.94 -0.84
N SER A 189 18.75 1.76 0.22
CA SER A 189 19.59 1.50 1.40
C SER A 189 19.30 0.20 2.15
N ARG A 190 18.08 -0.33 2.05
CA ARG A 190 17.66 -1.60 2.68
C ARG A 190 18.00 -2.83 1.82
N PHE A 191 18.60 -2.65 0.65
CA PHE A 191 18.92 -3.73 -0.27
C PHE A 191 20.43 -3.90 -0.46
N PRO A 192 20.89 -5.12 -0.77
CA PRO A 192 22.29 -5.36 -1.14
C PRO A 192 22.73 -4.53 -2.34
N ASP A 193 24.01 -4.21 -2.40
CA ASP A 193 24.59 -3.35 -3.45
C ASP A 193 24.34 -3.84 -4.85
N ASN A 194 24.38 -5.14 -5.08
CA ASN A 194 24.13 -5.73 -6.39
C ASN A 194 22.69 -5.50 -6.88
N VAL A 195 21.70 -5.44 -5.99
CA VAL A 195 20.32 -5.11 -6.32
C VAL A 195 20.19 -3.63 -6.62
N SER A 196 20.71 -2.80 -5.70
CA SER A 196 20.68 -1.32 -5.84
C SER A 196 21.35 -0.87 -7.13
N SER A 197 22.54 -1.40 -7.44
CA SER A 197 23.30 -1.05 -8.64
C SER A 197 22.58 -1.43 -9.94
N LYS A 198 21.89 -2.59 -9.98
CA LYS A 198 21.10 -2.99 -11.17
C LYS A 198 19.95 -2.02 -11.40
N ILE A 199 19.19 -1.69 -10.34
CA ILE A 199 18.07 -0.73 -10.44
C ILE A 199 18.59 0.65 -10.84
N GLN A 200 19.63 1.13 -10.19
CA GLN A 200 20.26 2.41 -10.49
C GLN A 200 20.72 2.47 -11.96
N LYS A 201 21.39 1.43 -12.45
CA LYS A 201 21.85 1.35 -13.86
C LYS A 201 20.69 1.53 -14.83
N VAL A 202 19.58 0.82 -14.65
CA VAL A 202 18.40 0.93 -15.52
C VAL A 202 17.83 2.35 -15.50
N LEU A 203 17.73 2.98 -14.33
CA LEU A 203 17.17 4.32 -14.19
C LEU A 203 18.10 5.39 -14.80
N THR A 204 19.40 5.33 -14.53
CA THR A 204 20.37 6.32 -15.05
C THR A 204 20.55 6.22 -16.56
N GLN A 205 20.48 5.03 -17.15
CA GLN A 205 20.46 4.85 -18.62
C GLN A 205 19.26 5.52 -19.30
N ARG A 206 18.20 5.85 -18.55
CA ARG A 206 17.03 6.60 -19.03
C ARG A 206 17.11 8.09 -18.74
N GLY A 207 18.23 8.57 -18.24
CA GLY A 207 18.41 9.96 -17.85
C GLY A 207 17.75 10.35 -16.53
N ILE A 208 17.33 9.36 -15.71
CA ILE A 208 16.78 9.63 -14.38
C ILE A 208 17.96 9.91 -13.44
N GLU A 209 17.93 11.08 -12.82
CA GLU A 209 18.96 11.52 -11.87
C GLU A 209 18.64 11.00 -10.46
N ILE A 210 19.65 10.46 -9.77
CA ILE A 210 19.52 10.00 -8.38
C ILE A 210 20.43 10.86 -7.52
N ASN A 211 19.79 11.68 -6.67
CA ASN A 211 20.48 12.57 -5.74
C ASN A 211 20.59 11.91 -4.38
N THR A 212 21.82 11.84 -3.85
CA THR A 212 22.15 11.29 -2.52
C THR A 212 22.81 12.33 -1.61
N ASP A 213 22.61 13.63 -1.87
CA ASP A 213 23.22 14.76 -1.16
C ASP A 213 22.58 15.06 0.20
N GLY A 214 21.75 14.19 0.71
CA GLY A 214 21.08 14.31 2.00
C GLY A 214 19.57 14.15 1.94
N TYR A 215 18.97 14.03 3.12
CA TYR A 215 17.52 13.92 3.25
C TYR A 215 16.80 15.22 2.91
N VAL A 216 15.60 15.10 2.38
CA VAL A 216 14.72 16.26 2.20
C VAL A 216 14.27 16.76 3.56
N GLN A 217 14.50 18.04 3.81
CA GLN A 217 14.14 18.73 5.06
C GLN A 217 12.78 19.42 4.94
N SER A 218 12.53 20.08 3.82
CA SER A 218 11.26 20.77 3.58
C SER A 218 10.91 20.87 2.10
N VAL A 219 9.63 21.08 1.84
CA VAL A 219 9.09 21.42 0.52
C VAL A 219 8.25 22.67 0.67
N ARG A 220 8.57 23.73 -0.05
CA ARG A 220 7.81 25.00 -0.06
C ARG A 220 7.73 25.56 -1.46
N SER A 221 6.53 25.91 -1.90
CA SER A 221 6.30 26.60 -3.19
C SER A 221 7.05 25.97 -4.38
N GLY A 222 7.01 24.64 -4.50
CA GLY A 222 7.73 23.90 -5.56
C GLY A 222 9.24 23.82 -5.39
N MET A 223 9.79 24.27 -4.25
CA MET A 223 11.20 24.20 -3.89
C MET A 223 11.43 23.11 -2.85
N VAL A 224 12.30 22.17 -3.15
CA VAL A 224 12.79 21.17 -2.18
C VAL A 224 14.09 21.66 -1.55
N THR A 225 14.19 21.62 -0.23
CA THR A 225 15.42 21.91 0.52
C THR A 225 15.95 20.64 1.13
N LEU A 226 17.23 20.34 0.92
CA LEU A 226 17.92 19.21 1.51
C LEU A 226 18.53 19.58 2.87
N ALA A 227 18.82 18.60 3.71
CA ALA A 227 19.52 18.80 5.00
C ALA A 227 20.92 19.41 4.82
N SER A 228 21.53 19.30 3.64
CA SER A 228 22.79 19.96 3.25
C SER A 228 22.63 21.46 2.96
N GLY A 229 21.42 22.01 3.00
CA GLY A 229 21.10 23.39 2.59
C GLY A 229 20.93 23.58 1.08
N LYS A 230 21.22 22.59 0.26
CA LYS A 230 20.95 22.65 -1.20
C LYS A 230 19.47 22.74 -1.48
N THR A 231 19.08 23.55 -2.47
CA THR A 231 17.71 23.71 -2.92
C THR A 231 17.54 23.29 -4.37
N GLN A 232 16.35 22.79 -4.72
CA GLN A 232 16.00 22.40 -6.08
C GLN A 232 14.56 22.78 -6.38
N ALA A 233 14.34 23.54 -7.45
CA ALA A 233 12.99 23.81 -7.96
C ALA A 233 12.43 22.58 -8.68
N LEU A 234 11.16 22.25 -8.40
CA LEU A 234 10.42 21.14 -8.97
C LEU A 234 9.03 21.62 -9.40
N ASP A 235 8.57 21.20 -10.56
CA ASP A 235 7.23 21.48 -11.06
C ASP A 235 6.20 20.46 -10.56
N PHE A 236 6.65 19.26 -10.19
CA PHE A 236 5.81 18.16 -9.72
C PHE A 236 6.56 17.31 -8.70
N ILE A 237 5.90 16.87 -7.65
CA ILE A 237 6.53 16.15 -6.54
C ILE A 237 5.75 14.89 -6.19
N PHE A 238 6.47 13.75 -6.11
CA PHE A 238 5.97 12.54 -5.48
C PHE A 238 6.59 12.34 -4.10
N LEU A 239 5.73 12.06 -3.10
CA LEU A 239 6.13 11.64 -1.77
C LEU A 239 6.20 10.11 -1.71
N ALA A 240 7.41 9.55 -1.62
CA ALA A 240 7.70 8.12 -1.58
C ALA A 240 8.70 7.78 -0.46
N MET A 241 8.58 8.47 0.67
CA MET A 241 9.52 8.44 1.82
C MET A 241 9.31 7.24 2.76
N GLY A 242 8.67 6.19 2.30
CA GLY A 242 8.27 5.05 3.10
C GLY A 242 6.83 5.17 3.58
N VAL A 243 6.39 4.16 4.33
CA VAL A 243 5.01 4.09 4.82
C VAL A 243 5.00 3.79 6.32
N VAL A 244 4.01 4.31 7.01
CA VAL A 244 3.73 4.04 8.43
C VAL A 244 2.29 3.56 8.58
N PRO A 245 1.98 2.73 9.59
CA PRO A 245 0.63 2.34 9.93
C PRO A 245 -0.27 3.53 10.27
N ASN A 246 -1.57 3.38 10.09
CA ASN A 246 -2.55 4.40 10.48
C ASN A 246 -2.48 4.64 12.00
N PRO A 247 -2.45 5.90 12.48
CA PRO A 247 -2.34 6.24 13.90
C PRO A 247 -3.58 5.90 14.74
N ILE A 248 -4.65 5.38 14.13
CA ILE A 248 -5.92 5.05 14.79
C ILE A 248 -5.73 4.18 16.05
N PHE A 249 -4.79 3.24 16.03
CA PHE A 249 -4.55 2.35 17.17
C PHE A 249 -3.93 3.10 18.36
N LYS A 250 -2.93 3.94 18.09
CA LYS A 250 -2.29 4.78 19.11
C LYS A 250 -3.30 5.79 19.68
N ASN A 251 -4.10 6.39 18.83
CA ASN A 251 -5.14 7.37 19.24
C ASN A 251 -6.21 6.71 20.12
N ALA A 252 -6.53 5.44 19.85
CA ALA A 252 -7.46 4.65 20.65
C ALA A 252 -6.86 4.05 21.95
N GLY A 253 -5.58 4.31 22.24
CA GLY A 253 -4.90 3.77 23.42
C GLY A 253 -4.62 2.27 23.38
N LEU A 254 -4.66 1.65 22.18
CA LEU A 254 -4.37 0.23 21.99
C LEU A 254 -2.87 -0.03 22.00
N ALA A 255 -2.47 -1.24 22.37
CA ALA A 255 -1.07 -1.67 22.28
C ALA A 255 -0.56 -1.61 20.84
N THR A 256 0.54 -0.89 20.63
CA THR A 256 1.18 -0.70 19.32
C THR A 256 2.64 -1.11 19.35
N GLY A 257 3.14 -1.57 18.20
CA GLY A 257 4.56 -1.77 17.99
C GLY A 257 5.33 -0.44 17.84
N PRO A 258 6.68 -0.51 17.77
CA PRO A 258 7.53 0.68 17.61
C PRO A 258 7.22 1.52 16.36
N ASP A 259 6.61 0.94 15.34
CA ASP A 259 6.21 1.61 14.10
C ASP A 259 4.79 2.22 14.16
N GLY A 260 4.07 2.05 15.30
CA GLY A 260 2.70 2.50 15.50
C GLY A 260 1.61 1.55 14.99
N GLY A 261 1.97 0.38 14.43
CA GLY A 261 1.02 -0.65 14.03
C GLY A 261 0.40 -1.39 15.22
N LEU A 262 -0.83 -1.88 15.06
CA LEU A 262 -1.48 -2.71 16.09
C LEU A 262 -0.56 -3.86 16.46
N LEU A 263 -0.23 -3.97 17.75
CA LEU A 263 0.64 -5.05 18.25
C LEU A 263 -0.15 -6.35 18.32
N VAL A 264 0.22 -7.32 17.48
CA VAL A 264 -0.46 -8.61 17.40
C VAL A 264 0.46 -9.78 17.75
N ASN A 265 -0.14 -10.81 18.38
CA ASN A 265 0.51 -12.08 18.71
C ASN A 265 0.61 -13.00 17.48
N GLU A 266 1.02 -14.28 17.71
CA GLU A 266 1.11 -15.28 16.66
C GLU A 266 -0.20 -15.65 15.96
N PHE A 267 -1.35 -15.33 16.56
CA PHE A 267 -2.67 -15.57 16.00
C PHE A 267 -3.19 -14.39 15.18
N LEU A 268 -2.37 -13.36 14.94
CA LEU A 268 -2.76 -12.08 14.35
C LEU A 268 -3.83 -11.36 15.19
N GLN A 269 -3.90 -11.67 16.47
CA GLN A 269 -4.81 -11.12 17.47
C GLN A 269 -4.09 -10.06 18.30
N SER A 270 -4.76 -8.97 18.64
CA SER A 270 -4.23 -7.95 19.54
C SER A 270 -3.83 -8.55 20.88
N ILE A 271 -2.70 -8.08 21.45
CA ILE A 271 -2.18 -8.62 22.70
C ILE A 271 -2.99 -8.18 23.94
N ASP A 272 -3.73 -7.09 23.83
CA ASP A 272 -4.52 -6.48 24.92
C ASP A 272 -6.04 -6.57 24.71
N ARG A 273 -6.49 -6.93 23.50
CA ARG A 273 -7.92 -7.01 23.14
C ARG A 273 -8.21 -8.28 22.33
N PRO A 274 -8.67 -9.36 22.96
CA PRO A 274 -8.81 -10.67 22.30
C PRO A 274 -9.87 -10.70 21.18
N GLU A 275 -10.79 -9.74 21.16
CA GLU A 275 -11.78 -9.57 20.09
C GLU A 275 -11.24 -8.84 18.86
N MET A 276 -10.01 -8.30 18.92
CA MET A 276 -9.41 -7.52 17.85
C MET A 276 -8.33 -8.30 17.11
N PHE A 277 -8.39 -8.27 15.79
CA PHE A 277 -7.44 -8.92 14.89
C PHE A 277 -6.92 -7.92 13.86
N GLY A 278 -5.82 -8.26 13.18
CA GLY A 278 -5.33 -7.41 12.11
C GLY A 278 -4.33 -8.09 11.19
N GLY A 279 -4.15 -7.50 10.00
CA GLY A 279 -3.18 -7.97 9.02
C GLY A 279 -2.76 -6.89 8.03
N GLY A 280 -1.70 -7.19 7.29
CA GLY A 280 -1.08 -6.28 6.32
C GLY A 280 -0.25 -5.19 6.98
N ASP A 281 -0.18 -4.03 6.32
CA ASP A 281 0.72 -2.95 6.70
C ASP A 281 0.37 -2.27 8.04
N CYS A 282 -0.86 -2.43 8.53
CA CYS A 282 -1.35 -1.74 9.73
C CYS A 282 -1.00 -2.44 11.05
N ILE A 283 -0.40 -3.63 11.03
CA ILE A 283 -0.01 -4.36 12.23
C ILE A 283 1.50 -4.34 12.49
N TYR A 284 1.87 -4.61 13.74
CA TYR A 284 3.22 -5.01 14.13
C TYR A 284 3.17 -6.43 14.70
N PHE A 285 3.83 -7.36 14.02
CA PHE A 285 3.86 -8.76 14.44
C PHE A 285 4.89 -8.96 15.55
N GLN A 286 4.45 -9.36 16.75
CA GLN A 286 5.26 -9.38 17.97
C GLN A 286 6.48 -10.31 17.88
N LYS A 287 6.32 -11.49 17.29
CA LYS A 287 7.40 -12.49 17.20
C LYS A 287 8.59 -12.01 16.38
N GLN A 288 8.32 -11.25 15.31
CA GLN A 288 9.36 -10.64 14.48
C GLN A 288 8.80 -9.47 13.67
N PRO A 289 9.52 -8.35 13.54
CA PRO A 289 9.12 -7.28 12.64
C PRO A 289 8.99 -7.77 11.21
N LEU A 290 7.90 -7.36 10.54
CA LEU A 290 7.66 -7.68 9.12
C LEU A 290 7.74 -6.41 8.28
N ASP A 291 8.33 -6.51 7.09
CA ASP A 291 8.29 -5.42 6.11
C ASP A 291 6.84 -5.11 5.70
N LYS A 292 6.54 -3.84 5.47
CA LYS A 292 5.23 -3.38 4.99
C LYS A 292 5.10 -3.66 3.49
N VAL A 293 4.95 -4.93 3.14
CA VAL A 293 4.84 -5.42 1.76
C VAL A 293 3.67 -6.39 1.61
N GLY A 294 3.00 -6.33 0.47
CA GLY A 294 1.77 -7.07 0.22
C GLY A 294 1.88 -8.60 0.38
N VAL A 295 3.07 -9.17 0.25
CA VAL A 295 3.28 -10.62 0.40
C VAL A 295 2.91 -11.13 1.80
N TYR A 296 3.21 -10.35 2.85
CA TYR A 296 2.83 -10.76 4.20
C TYR A 296 1.32 -10.67 4.41
N ALA A 297 0.66 -9.64 3.91
CA ALA A 297 -0.79 -9.55 3.94
C ALA A 297 -1.47 -10.74 3.24
N VAL A 298 -0.93 -11.19 2.10
CA VAL A 298 -1.42 -12.37 1.38
C VAL A 298 -1.19 -13.66 2.17
N ARG A 299 -0.05 -13.82 2.87
CA ARG A 299 0.21 -14.98 3.73
C ARG A 299 -0.65 -15.01 4.98
N GLN A 300 -0.96 -13.85 5.55
CA GLN A 300 -1.83 -13.70 6.74
C GLN A 300 -3.30 -14.00 6.44
N ASN A 301 -3.73 -13.79 5.22
CA ASN A 301 -5.12 -13.84 4.78
C ASN A 301 -5.88 -15.13 5.17
N PRO A 302 -5.40 -16.37 4.88
CA PRO A 302 -6.11 -17.59 5.28
C PRO A 302 -6.15 -17.78 6.80
N VAL A 303 -5.11 -17.36 7.52
CA VAL A 303 -5.06 -17.44 8.98
C VAL A 303 -6.04 -16.47 9.60
N LEU A 304 -6.14 -15.23 9.10
CA LEU A 304 -7.14 -14.27 9.55
C LEU A 304 -8.56 -14.80 9.34
N TYR A 305 -8.87 -15.32 8.15
CA TYR A 305 -10.18 -15.92 7.89
C TYR A 305 -10.54 -16.99 8.91
N HIS A 306 -9.62 -17.94 9.16
CA HIS A 306 -9.82 -19.01 10.16
C HIS A 306 -10.03 -18.42 11.56
N ASN A 307 -9.16 -17.52 12.00
CA ASN A 307 -9.15 -16.98 13.35
C ASN A 307 -10.35 -16.07 13.64
N LEU A 308 -10.85 -15.34 12.64
CA LEU A 308 -12.07 -14.57 12.78
C LEU A 308 -13.29 -15.47 12.98
N MET A 309 -13.40 -16.57 12.22
CA MET A 309 -14.44 -17.56 12.41
C MET A 309 -14.31 -18.24 13.78
N ALA A 310 -13.11 -18.67 14.14
CA ALA A 310 -12.84 -19.32 15.43
C ALA A 310 -13.19 -18.40 16.63
N ALA A 311 -12.88 -17.12 16.56
CA ALA A 311 -13.22 -16.15 17.61
C ALA A 311 -14.73 -15.94 17.75
N LEU A 312 -15.47 -15.96 16.65
CA LEU A 312 -16.94 -15.88 16.68
C LEU A 312 -17.56 -17.15 17.29
N GLU A 313 -17.03 -18.31 16.96
CA GLU A 313 -17.55 -19.61 17.39
C GLU A 313 -16.99 -20.09 18.74
N GLY A 314 -15.92 -19.46 19.26
CA GLY A 314 -15.25 -19.90 20.49
C GLY A 314 -14.33 -21.10 20.26
N GLU A 315 -13.80 -21.26 19.04
CA GLU A 315 -12.92 -22.35 18.64
C GLU A 315 -11.42 -21.94 18.79
N PRO A 316 -10.48 -22.93 18.80
CA PRO A 316 -9.06 -22.65 18.89
C PRO A 316 -8.53 -21.84 17.70
N LEU A 317 -7.64 -20.89 17.98
CA LEU A 317 -6.97 -20.06 16.96
C LEU A 317 -5.79 -20.80 16.32
N GLN A 318 -5.53 -20.49 15.04
CA GLN A 318 -4.39 -20.98 14.27
C GLN A 318 -3.24 -19.96 14.31
N SER A 319 -2.01 -20.45 14.54
CA SER A 319 -0.83 -19.59 14.50
C SER A 319 -0.42 -19.25 13.06
N PHE A 320 0.05 -18.01 12.89
CA PHE A 320 0.61 -17.50 11.65
C PHE A 320 2.11 -17.75 11.59
N ASP A 321 2.56 -18.38 10.50
CA ASP A 321 3.97 -18.48 10.12
C ASP A 321 4.24 -17.50 8.96
N PRO A 322 5.10 -16.48 9.15
CA PRO A 322 5.48 -15.57 8.09
C PRO A 322 6.16 -16.24 6.89
N GLY A 323 6.70 -17.44 7.08
CA GLY A 323 7.47 -18.15 6.08
C GLY A 323 8.86 -17.54 5.84
N GLY A 324 9.62 -18.18 4.98
CA GLY A 324 10.96 -17.72 4.58
C GLY A 324 10.93 -16.62 3.51
N ASP A 325 12.08 -16.47 2.82
CA ASP A 325 12.30 -15.48 1.76
C ASP A 325 11.15 -15.44 0.74
N TYR A 326 10.81 -14.24 0.32
CA TYR A 326 9.81 -14.03 -0.71
C TYR A 326 10.42 -13.53 -2.02
N LEU A 327 9.67 -13.76 -3.11
CA LEU A 327 10.02 -13.25 -4.42
C LEU A 327 9.74 -11.75 -4.46
N LEU A 328 10.76 -10.96 -4.81
CA LEU A 328 10.66 -9.52 -4.96
C LEU A 328 10.95 -9.15 -6.41
N ILE A 329 10.04 -8.40 -7.04
CA ILE A 329 10.21 -7.94 -8.42
C ILE A 329 9.84 -6.46 -8.51
N PHE A 330 10.80 -5.64 -8.91
CA PHE A 330 10.61 -4.22 -9.16
C PHE A 330 10.19 -4.00 -10.61
N ASN A 331 9.08 -3.30 -10.83
CA ASN A 331 8.64 -2.85 -12.15
C ASN A 331 9.24 -1.47 -12.47
N LEU A 332 10.27 -1.44 -13.28
CA LEU A 332 10.96 -0.20 -13.64
C LEU A 332 10.37 0.49 -14.88
N GLY A 333 9.20 0.07 -15.37
CA GLY A 333 8.61 0.59 -16.60
C GLY A 333 9.31 0.10 -17.88
N GLY A 334 8.69 0.35 -19.04
CA GLY A 334 9.23 -0.06 -20.34
C GLY A 334 9.32 -1.57 -20.54
N GLY A 335 8.55 -2.36 -19.77
CA GLY A 335 8.63 -3.81 -19.79
C GLY A 335 9.90 -4.37 -19.16
N ILE A 336 10.55 -3.61 -18.29
CA ILE A 336 11.79 -4.02 -17.61
C ILE A 336 11.53 -4.17 -16.12
N GLY A 337 11.97 -5.30 -15.55
CA GLY A 337 11.94 -5.56 -14.11
C GLY A 337 13.31 -5.96 -13.58
N VAL A 338 13.45 -5.89 -12.26
CA VAL A 338 14.56 -6.50 -11.51
C VAL A 338 13.95 -7.47 -10.52
N LEU A 339 14.31 -8.75 -10.66
CA LEU A 339 13.81 -9.86 -9.85
C LEU A 339 14.91 -10.33 -8.90
N ARG A 340 14.53 -10.49 -7.61
CA ARG A 340 15.37 -11.10 -6.58
C ARG A 340 14.60 -12.17 -5.81
N LYS A 341 15.22 -13.34 -5.68
CA LYS A 341 14.78 -14.40 -4.76
C LYS A 341 16.01 -15.15 -4.25
N ARG A 342 16.30 -15.06 -2.96
CA ARG A 342 17.52 -15.60 -2.34
C ARG A 342 18.78 -15.12 -3.08
N TRP A 343 19.53 -16.03 -3.69
CA TRP A 343 20.73 -15.75 -4.49
C TRP A 343 20.43 -15.38 -5.95
N LEU A 344 19.21 -15.69 -6.43
CA LEU A 344 18.83 -15.36 -7.81
C LEU A 344 18.56 -13.88 -7.95
N LEU A 345 19.31 -13.22 -8.83
CA LEU A 345 19.12 -11.83 -9.22
C LEU A 345 19.17 -11.70 -10.74
N THR A 346 18.09 -11.32 -11.35
CA THR A 346 17.99 -11.10 -12.80
C THR A 346 17.29 -9.78 -13.12
N GLU A 347 17.58 -9.24 -14.31
CA GLU A 347 16.99 -7.99 -14.81
C GLU A 347 16.47 -8.17 -16.23
N GLY A 348 15.58 -7.30 -16.67
CA GLY A 348 15.11 -7.25 -18.04
C GLY A 348 13.66 -7.65 -18.22
N LYS A 349 13.29 -7.98 -19.46
CA LYS A 349 11.91 -8.30 -19.86
C LYS A 349 11.37 -9.53 -19.14
N ILE A 350 12.20 -10.56 -18.94
CA ILE A 350 11.78 -11.82 -18.28
C ILE A 350 11.32 -11.53 -16.85
N ALA A 351 12.06 -10.73 -16.09
CA ALA A 351 11.69 -10.35 -14.74
C ALA A 351 10.33 -9.62 -14.73
N PHE A 352 10.10 -8.72 -15.67
CA PHE A 352 8.82 -8.03 -15.81
C PHE A 352 7.67 -8.99 -16.16
N VAL A 353 7.86 -9.90 -17.13
CA VAL A 353 6.85 -10.88 -17.55
C VAL A 353 6.44 -11.80 -16.39
N ILE A 354 7.40 -12.23 -15.56
CA ILE A 354 7.11 -13.02 -14.36
C ILE A 354 6.24 -12.22 -13.39
N LYS A 355 6.59 -10.94 -13.13
CA LYS A 355 5.77 -10.06 -12.28
C LYS A 355 4.36 -9.91 -12.84
N ASP A 356 4.24 -9.54 -14.11
CA ASP A 356 2.95 -9.33 -14.78
C ASP A 356 2.06 -10.58 -14.71
N TYR A 357 2.63 -11.76 -14.94
CA TYR A 357 1.91 -13.04 -14.82
C TYR A 357 1.40 -13.28 -13.38
N ILE A 358 2.25 -13.06 -12.38
CA ILE A 358 1.88 -13.26 -10.97
C ILE A 358 0.77 -12.29 -10.56
N ASP A 359 0.93 -11.00 -10.88
CA ASP A 359 -0.01 -9.96 -10.53
C ASP A 359 -1.37 -10.17 -11.22
N ARG A 360 -1.38 -10.47 -12.51
CA ARG A 360 -2.62 -10.77 -13.26
C ARG A 360 -3.31 -12.04 -12.78
N LYS A 361 -2.55 -13.07 -12.41
CA LYS A 361 -3.11 -14.30 -11.81
C LYS A 361 -3.76 -14.00 -10.47
N PHE A 362 -3.12 -13.17 -9.64
CA PHE A 362 -3.68 -12.71 -8.36
C PHE A 362 -4.99 -11.93 -8.59
N MET A 363 -4.97 -10.95 -9.49
CA MET A 363 -6.16 -10.16 -9.82
C MET A 363 -7.32 -11.02 -10.32
N LYS A 364 -7.07 -11.92 -11.28
CA LYS A 364 -8.09 -12.84 -11.81
C LYS A 364 -8.73 -13.70 -10.71
N LYS A 365 -7.93 -14.20 -9.76
CA LYS A 365 -8.45 -15.02 -8.65
C LYS A 365 -9.50 -14.26 -7.83
N PHE A 366 -9.25 -12.99 -7.52
CA PHE A 366 -10.12 -12.21 -6.66
C PHE A 366 -11.19 -11.42 -7.43
N GLN A 367 -10.98 -11.08 -8.69
CA GLN A 367 -12.03 -10.53 -9.54
C GLN A 367 -13.07 -11.61 -9.94
N ALA A 368 -12.72 -12.90 -9.90
CA ALA A 368 -13.66 -13.98 -10.19
C ALA A 368 -14.79 -14.13 -9.15
N ILE A 369 -14.66 -13.51 -7.98
CA ILE A 369 -15.71 -13.50 -6.95
C ILE A 369 -16.68 -12.31 -7.10
N GLU A 370 -16.38 -11.33 -7.97
CA GLU A 370 -17.27 -10.22 -8.31
C GLU A 370 -18.45 -10.72 -9.16
#